data_b40523ada518edf80094fb6abc6bad40
#
_entry.id   b40523ada518edf80094fb6abc6bad40
#
_cell.length_a   1.000
_cell.length_b   1.000
_cell.length_c   1.000
_cell.angle_alpha   90.00
_cell.angle_beta   90.00
_cell.angle_gamma   90.00
#
_symmetry.space_group_name_H-M   'P 1'
#
loop_
_entity.id
_entity.type
_entity.pdbx_description
1 polymer ?
#
loop_
_entity_poly.entity_id
_entity_poly.type
_entity_poly.pdbx_seq_one_letter_code
_entity_poly.pdbx_strand_id
1 'polypeptide(L)'
;MANRKDPRGRTLKSGEVYRKDGRYVYTYTNPLGQRKYIYANDLVSLRRKEQELLKAQLDGLDVYTAGNASINFVFDRYISLKQHLKDSTRSGYIYTYNHFVRKDFGKKKIADIKYSDVVQYYLYLLKDKNIALGTLDSIHCLLHPTFELAVRDDIIRKNPATGAMKEVNRKSGKNRGIRHALTIEQQRAFMNYIANSPVYYHWWPLFTFLLGTGCRIGEAIALRWD
;
A
#
# COMPACT_ATOMS: atom_id res chain seq x y z
N MET A 1 44.09 -5.80 -25.80
CA MET A 1 42.76 -6.26 -26.20
C MET A 1 42.15 -5.19 -27.09
N ALA A 2 41.64 -5.56 -28.29
CA ALA A 2 41.05 -4.57 -29.21
C ALA A 2 39.80 -3.95 -28.58
N ASN A 3 39.74 -2.63 -28.51
CA ASN A 3 38.57 -1.91 -28.03
C ASN A 3 37.39 -2.15 -28.96
N ARG A 4 36.34 -2.82 -28.49
CA ARG A 4 35.11 -3.04 -29.24
C ARG A 4 34.44 -1.69 -29.51
N LYS A 5 34.10 -1.43 -30.76
CA LYS A 5 33.43 -0.19 -31.19
C LYS A 5 32.00 -0.50 -31.69
N ASP A 6 31.09 0.43 -31.51
CA ASP A 6 29.76 0.37 -32.11
C ASP A 6 29.80 0.83 -33.61
N PRO A 7 28.69 0.69 -34.37
CA PRO A 7 28.62 1.14 -35.75
C PRO A 7 28.89 2.64 -35.96
N ARG A 8 28.83 3.45 -34.90
CA ARG A 8 29.13 4.91 -34.91
C ARG A 8 30.55 5.19 -34.45
N GLY A 9 31.43 4.19 -34.34
CA GLY A 9 32.85 4.33 -33.96
C GLY A 9 33.10 4.56 -32.47
N ARG A 10 32.07 4.54 -31.60
CA ARG A 10 32.18 4.79 -30.15
C ARG A 10 32.70 3.54 -29.44
N THR A 11 33.64 3.71 -28.54
CA THR A 11 34.21 2.59 -27.73
C THR A 11 33.19 2.06 -26.71
N LEU A 12 32.98 0.74 -26.73
CA LEU A 12 32.13 0.04 -25.77
C LEU A 12 32.98 -0.38 -24.54
N LYS A 13 32.42 -0.16 -23.34
CA LYS A 13 33.02 -0.57 -22.07
C LYS A 13 32.86 -2.08 -21.84
N SER A 14 33.54 -2.59 -20.81
CA SER A 14 33.34 -3.97 -20.34
C SER A 14 31.87 -4.18 -19.94
N GLY A 15 31.26 -5.28 -20.41
CA GLY A 15 29.83 -5.55 -20.20
C GLY A 15 28.86 -4.93 -21.23
N GLU A 16 29.29 -3.86 -21.95
CA GLU A 16 28.48 -3.25 -23.02
C GLU A 16 28.62 -4.06 -24.32
N VAL A 17 27.49 -4.28 -25.01
CA VAL A 17 27.44 -4.96 -26.32
C VAL A 17 26.41 -4.26 -27.21
N TYR A 18 26.77 -4.04 -28.47
CA TYR A 18 25.83 -3.66 -29.52
C TYR A 18 25.30 -4.91 -30.23
N ARG A 19 23.99 -5.09 -30.27
CA ARG A 19 23.33 -6.27 -30.87
C ARG A 19 22.99 -6.04 -32.34
N LYS A 20 22.79 -7.14 -33.06
CA LYS A 20 22.34 -7.11 -34.47
C LYS A 20 20.96 -6.48 -34.66
N ASP A 21 20.12 -6.46 -33.60
CA ASP A 21 18.80 -5.84 -33.59
C ASP A 21 18.82 -4.31 -33.35
N GLY A 22 20.02 -3.69 -33.37
CA GLY A 22 20.19 -2.24 -33.20
C GLY A 22 20.15 -1.75 -31.78
N ARG A 23 20.00 -2.62 -30.78
CA ARG A 23 19.94 -2.26 -29.35
C ARG A 23 21.28 -2.45 -28.66
N TYR A 24 21.52 -1.63 -27.64
CA TYR A 24 22.64 -1.78 -26.74
C TYR A 24 22.24 -2.60 -25.52
N VAL A 25 23.15 -3.43 -25.01
CA VAL A 25 22.95 -4.30 -23.87
C VAL A 25 24.13 -4.12 -22.92
N TYR A 26 23.84 -3.94 -21.63
CA TYR A 26 24.80 -4.04 -20.56
C TYR A 26 24.53 -5.32 -19.75
N THR A 27 25.57 -6.12 -19.57
CA THR A 27 25.51 -7.38 -18.82
C THR A 27 26.22 -7.20 -17.48
N TYR A 28 25.54 -7.56 -16.38
CA TYR A 28 26.11 -7.54 -15.06
C TYR A 28 25.70 -8.79 -14.26
N THR A 29 26.42 -9.06 -13.18
CA THR A 29 26.08 -10.13 -12.23
C THR A 29 25.52 -9.50 -10.97
N ASN A 30 24.34 -9.95 -10.53
CA ASN A 30 23.74 -9.45 -9.29
C ASN A 30 24.45 -10.07 -8.06
N PRO A 31 24.21 -9.58 -6.81
CA PRO A 31 24.80 -10.14 -5.59
C PRO A 31 24.50 -11.64 -5.37
N LEU A 32 23.44 -12.17 -5.98
CA LEU A 32 23.06 -13.59 -5.95
C LEU A 32 23.80 -14.45 -6.99
N GLY A 33 24.79 -13.90 -7.70
CA GLY A 33 25.56 -14.62 -8.72
C GLY A 33 24.84 -14.80 -10.07
N GLN A 34 23.65 -14.23 -10.26
CA GLN A 34 22.87 -14.38 -11.49
C GLN A 34 23.25 -13.31 -12.50
N ARG A 35 23.40 -13.71 -13.77
CA ARG A 35 23.61 -12.81 -14.90
C ARG A 35 22.33 -12.07 -15.27
N LYS A 36 22.38 -10.74 -15.38
CA LYS A 36 21.28 -9.84 -15.72
C LYS A 36 21.65 -8.93 -16.89
N TYR A 37 20.64 -8.42 -17.57
CA TYR A 37 20.79 -7.65 -18.78
C TYR A 37 19.96 -6.38 -18.72
N ILE A 38 20.57 -5.26 -19.10
CA ILE A 38 19.89 -3.96 -19.28
C ILE A 38 19.92 -3.63 -20.78
N TYR A 39 18.77 -3.25 -21.32
CA TYR A 39 18.61 -2.87 -22.71
C TYR A 39 18.35 -1.40 -22.87
N ALA A 40 18.92 -0.80 -23.93
CA ALA A 40 18.64 0.57 -24.35
C ALA A 40 18.74 0.71 -25.87
N ASN A 41 18.03 1.70 -26.43
CA ASN A 41 18.07 1.98 -27.87
C ASN A 41 19.29 2.78 -28.27
N ASP A 42 19.95 3.46 -27.31
CA ASP A 42 21.16 4.22 -27.54
C ASP A 42 22.18 4.05 -26.40
N LEU A 43 23.45 4.34 -26.70
CA LEU A 43 24.56 4.16 -25.76
C LEU A 43 24.51 5.11 -24.56
N VAL A 44 23.97 6.32 -24.75
CA VAL A 44 23.87 7.33 -23.66
C VAL A 44 22.85 6.87 -22.62
N SER A 45 21.68 6.44 -23.09
CA SER A 45 20.64 5.89 -22.24
C SER A 45 21.07 4.59 -21.53
N LEU A 46 21.89 3.75 -22.21
CA LEU A 46 22.46 2.55 -21.57
C LEU A 46 23.36 2.95 -20.40
N ARG A 47 24.28 3.87 -20.62
CA ARG A 47 25.24 4.34 -19.59
C ARG A 47 24.58 5.06 -18.43
N ARG A 48 23.50 5.81 -18.68
CA ARG A 48 22.70 6.38 -17.61
C ARG A 48 22.08 5.30 -16.73
N LYS A 49 21.47 4.28 -17.34
CA LYS A 49 20.91 3.13 -16.60
C LYS A 49 21.97 2.34 -15.85
N GLU A 50 23.16 2.18 -16.44
CA GLU A 50 24.32 1.56 -15.77
C GLU A 50 24.74 2.34 -14.52
N GLN A 51 24.85 3.67 -14.63
CA GLN A 51 25.19 4.52 -13.48
C GLN A 51 24.11 4.47 -12.37
N GLU A 52 22.83 4.48 -12.75
CA GLU A 52 21.71 4.34 -11.82
C GLU A 52 21.77 2.98 -11.09
N LEU A 53 22.06 1.89 -11.83
CA LEU A 53 22.26 0.56 -11.26
C LEU A 53 23.44 0.51 -10.28
N LEU A 54 24.62 1.02 -10.69
CA LEU A 54 25.82 1.04 -9.84
C LEU A 54 25.56 1.85 -8.57
N LYS A 55 24.89 2.99 -8.68
CA LYS A 55 24.52 3.80 -7.53
C LYS A 55 23.57 3.06 -6.60
N ALA A 56 22.57 2.35 -7.15
CA ALA A 56 21.63 1.57 -6.36
C ALA A 56 22.30 0.37 -5.67
N GLN A 57 23.27 -0.28 -6.35
CA GLN A 57 24.06 -1.36 -5.74
C GLN A 57 24.95 -0.85 -4.62
N LEU A 58 25.56 0.33 -4.78
CA LEU A 58 26.37 0.98 -3.72
C LEU A 58 25.50 1.39 -2.52
N ASP A 59 24.25 1.75 -2.75
CA ASP A 59 23.26 2.08 -1.71
C ASP A 59 22.64 0.81 -1.07
N GLY A 60 23.06 -0.41 -1.46
CA GLY A 60 22.55 -1.69 -0.93
C GLY A 60 21.15 -2.07 -1.40
N LEU A 61 20.58 -1.37 -2.38
CA LEU A 61 19.22 -1.64 -2.88
C LEU A 61 19.16 -2.93 -3.70
N ASP A 62 18.17 -3.78 -3.45
CA ASP A 62 17.85 -4.92 -4.32
C ASP A 62 17.14 -4.46 -5.61
N VAL A 63 17.93 -3.96 -6.55
CA VAL A 63 17.47 -3.42 -7.85
C VAL A 63 16.68 -4.46 -8.65
N TYR A 64 16.98 -5.73 -8.46
CA TYR A 64 16.28 -6.80 -9.18
C TYR A 64 14.86 -7.00 -8.63
N THR A 65 14.72 -7.08 -7.33
CA THR A 65 13.41 -7.22 -6.69
C THR A 65 12.58 -5.94 -6.87
N ALA A 66 13.21 -4.77 -6.71
CA ALA A 66 12.57 -3.48 -6.94
C ALA A 66 12.00 -3.32 -8.36
N GLY A 67 12.74 -3.74 -9.40
CA GLY A 67 12.33 -3.62 -10.79
C GLY A 67 11.10 -4.44 -11.18
N ASN A 68 10.76 -5.48 -10.41
CA ASN A 68 9.68 -6.41 -10.73
C ASN A 68 8.59 -6.49 -9.64
N ALA A 69 8.87 -6.04 -8.41
CA ALA A 69 7.92 -6.10 -7.32
C ALA A 69 6.77 -5.10 -7.53
N SER A 70 5.53 -5.61 -7.49
CA SER A 70 4.34 -4.77 -7.39
C SER A 70 4.04 -4.43 -5.93
N ILE A 71 3.21 -3.40 -5.70
CA ILE A 71 2.71 -3.09 -4.34
C ILE A 71 1.96 -4.29 -3.77
N ASN A 72 1.20 -5.05 -4.60
CA ASN A 72 0.51 -6.26 -4.18
C ASN A 72 1.47 -7.31 -3.62
N PHE A 73 2.59 -7.56 -4.29
CA PHE A 73 3.59 -8.51 -3.85
C PHE A 73 4.14 -8.16 -2.46
N VAL A 74 4.48 -6.89 -2.24
CA VAL A 74 4.99 -6.43 -0.94
C VAL A 74 3.92 -6.46 0.14
N PHE A 75 2.67 -6.13 -0.19
CA PHE A 75 1.55 -6.24 0.75
C PHE A 75 1.30 -7.70 1.18
N ASP A 76 1.29 -8.64 0.24
CA ASP A 76 1.09 -10.05 0.57
C ASP A 76 2.22 -10.57 1.48
N ARG A 77 3.46 -10.14 1.24
CA ARG A 77 4.60 -10.40 2.14
C ARG A 77 4.41 -9.72 3.51
N TYR A 78 3.97 -8.47 3.55
CA TYR A 78 3.66 -7.77 4.82
C TYR A 78 2.63 -8.52 5.65
N ILE A 79 1.53 -8.96 5.05
CA ILE A 79 0.48 -9.72 5.75
C ILE A 79 0.97 -11.10 6.21
N SER A 80 1.82 -11.78 5.44
CA SER A 80 2.38 -13.07 5.85
C SER A 80 3.27 -12.98 7.10
N LEU A 81 3.96 -11.85 7.30
CA LEU A 81 4.76 -11.58 8.49
C LEU A 81 3.92 -11.25 9.74
N LYS A 82 2.65 -10.90 9.57
CA LYS A 82 1.73 -10.51 10.66
C LYS A 82 0.94 -11.69 11.24
N GLN A 83 1.63 -12.74 11.65
CA GLN A 83 1.01 -13.96 12.19
C GLN A 83 0.32 -13.78 13.56
N HIS A 84 0.74 -12.76 14.33
CA HIS A 84 0.20 -12.46 15.66
C HIS A 84 -1.11 -11.66 15.65
N LEU A 85 -1.61 -11.25 14.47
CA LEU A 85 -2.87 -10.52 14.38
C LEU A 85 -4.06 -11.47 14.64
N LYS A 86 -5.07 -10.94 15.36
CA LYS A 86 -6.37 -11.63 15.47
C LYS A 86 -6.97 -11.83 14.07
N ASP A 87 -7.62 -12.97 13.83
CA ASP A 87 -8.18 -13.33 12.52
C ASP A 87 -9.15 -12.27 11.98
N SER A 88 -9.96 -11.66 12.85
CA SER A 88 -10.86 -10.56 12.48
C SER A 88 -10.10 -9.32 11.96
N THR A 89 -8.98 -8.96 12.60
CA THR A 89 -8.15 -7.84 12.17
C THR A 89 -7.47 -8.15 10.84
N ARG A 90 -6.91 -9.36 10.71
CA ARG A 90 -6.27 -9.82 9.47
C ARG A 90 -7.25 -9.83 8.30
N SER A 91 -8.45 -10.37 8.51
CA SER A 91 -9.52 -10.38 7.50
C SER A 91 -9.95 -8.97 7.10
N GLY A 92 -10.08 -8.05 8.05
CA GLY A 92 -10.38 -6.65 7.79
C GLY A 92 -9.30 -5.95 6.96
N TYR A 93 -8.02 -6.22 7.23
CA TYR A 93 -6.88 -5.69 6.45
C TYR A 93 -6.91 -6.19 5.01
N ILE A 94 -7.07 -7.51 4.83
CA ILE A 94 -7.16 -8.13 3.50
C ILE A 94 -8.36 -7.62 2.73
N TYR A 95 -9.53 -7.52 3.37
CA TYR A 95 -10.74 -6.97 2.76
C TYR A 95 -10.52 -5.52 2.27
N THR A 96 -10.05 -4.64 3.15
CA THR A 96 -9.82 -3.22 2.83
C THR A 96 -8.82 -3.07 1.68
N TYR A 97 -7.71 -3.80 1.74
CA TYR A 97 -6.69 -3.75 0.68
C TYR A 97 -7.24 -4.28 -0.65
N ASN A 98 -7.92 -5.42 -0.66
CA ASN A 98 -8.47 -6.03 -1.86
C ASN A 98 -9.55 -5.16 -2.51
N HIS A 99 -10.37 -4.50 -1.69
CA HIS A 99 -11.46 -3.68 -2.17
C HIS A 99 -10.98 -2.38 -2.82
N PHE A 100 -10.04 -1.69 -2.17
CA PHE A 100 -9.63 -0.36 -2.61
C PHE A 100 -8.33 -0.36 -3.42
N VAL A 101 -7.32 -1.17 -3.08
CA VAL A 101 -5.95 -1.02 -3.59
C VAL A 101 -5.59 -2.06 -4.65
N ARG A 102 -5.94 -3.33 -4.44
CA ARG A 102 -5.40 -4.47 -5.20
C ARG A 102 -5.63 -4.40 -6.70
N LYS A 103 -6.79 -3.90 -7.14
CA LYS A 103 -7.20 -3.95 -8.56
C LYS A 103 -6.45 -2.95 -9.44
N ASP A 104 -6.15 -1.78 -8.90
CA ASP A 104 -5.59 -0.64 -9.63
C ASP A 104 -4.20 -0.25 -9.11
N PHE A 105 -4.14 0.47 -8.02
CA PHE A 105 -2.88 1.00 -7.47
C PHE A 105 -1.90 -0.10 -7.08
N GLY A 106 -2.40 -1.21 -6.55
CA GLY A 106 -1.60 -2.35 -6.11
C GLY A 106 -0.83 -3.07 -7.23
N LYS A 107 -1.27 -2.95 -8.49
CA LYS A 107 -0.57 -3.54 -9.66
C LYS A 107 0.66 -2.75 -10.10
N LYS A 108 0.78 -1.51 -9.68
CA LYS A 108 1.92 -0.65 -10.05
C LYS A 108 3.20 -1.21 -9.45
N LYS A 109 4.31 -1.02 -10.17
CA LYS A 109 5.65 -1.38 -9.66
C LYS A 109 6.00 -0.44 -8.52
N ILE A 110 6.46 -1.02 -7.41
CA ILE A 110 6.74 -0.24 -6.19
C ILE A 110 7.87 0.77 -6.38
N ALA A 111 8.86 0.44 -7.21
CA ALA A 111 9.99 1.30 -7.52
C ALA A 111 9.61 2.58 -8.27
N ASP A 112 8.51 2.55 -9.03
CA ASP A 112 8.06 3.68 -9.85
C ASP A 112 7.15 4.64 -9.06
N ILE A 113 6.70 4.24 -7.85
CA ILE A 113 5.78 5.04 -7.04
C ILE A 113 6.49 6.19 -6.37
N LYS A 114 5.99 7.40 -6.62
CA LYS A 114 6.44 8.64 -6.00
C LYS A 114 5.42 9.12 -4.96
N TYR A 115 5.85 10.03 -4.10
CA TYR A 115 4.98 10.72 -3.14
C TYR A 115 3.73 11.33 -3.80
N SER A 116 3.90 11.98 -4.97
CA SER A 116 2.81 12.57 -5.74
C SER A 116 1.76 11.54 -6.16
N ASP A 117 2.18 10.32 -6.53
CA ASP A 117 1.27 9.27 -6.97
C ASP A 117 0.39 8.77 -5.82
N VAL A 118 0.96 8.69 -4.61
CA VAL A 118 0.21 8.33 -3.39
C VAL A 118 -0.81 9.42 -3.05
N VAL A 119 -0.40 10.70 -3.07
CA VAL A 119 -1.30 11.84 -2.80
C VAL A 119 -2.43 11.90 -3.84
N GLN A 120 -2.12 11.76 -5.13
CA GLN A 120 -3.12 11.75 -6.20
C GLN A 120 -4.10 10.59 -6.05
N TYR A 121 -3.60 9.40 -5.71
CA TYR A 121 -4.43 8.23 -5.47
C TYR A 121 -5.39 8.45 -4.30
N TYR A 122 -4.94 9.04 -3.20
CA TYR A 122 -5.79 9.36 -2.06
C TYR A 122 -6.85 10.41 -2.40
N LEU A 123 -6.48 11.45 -3.16
CA LEU A 123 -7.44 12.45 -3.64
C LEU A 123 -8.47 11.84 -4.59
N TYR A 124 -8.07 10.94 -5.48
CA TYR A 124 -8.98 10.17 -6.33
C TYR A 124 -9.99 9.36 -5.50
N LEU A 125 -9.53 8.64 -4.49
CA LEU A 125 -10.42 7.89 -3.61
C LEU A 125 -11.44 8.79 -2.89
N LEU A 126 -11.03 9.97 -2.43
CA LEU A 126 -11.92 10.91 -1.74
C LEU A 126 -12.92 11.61 -2.66
N LYS A 127 -12.49 12.01 -3.87
CA LYS A 127 -13.30 12.81 -4.81
C LYS A 127 -14.14 11.92 -5.72
N ASP A 128 -13.50 10.99 -6.41
CA ASP A 128 -14.15 10.20 -7.45
C ASP A 128 -14.86 8.97 -6.88
N LYS A 129 -14.27 8.31 -5.86
CA LYS A 129 -14.90 7.19 -5.16
C LYS A 129 -15.72 7.61 -3.94
N ASN A 130 -15.70 8.90 -3.59
CA ASN A 130 -16.44 9.51 -2.48
C ASN A 130 -16.32 8.75 -1.15
N ILE A 131 -15.16 8.19 -0.83
CA ILE A 131 -14.94 7.50 0.44
C ILE A 131 -14.83 8.49 1.61
N ALA A 132 -15.15 8.02 2.82
CA ALA A 132 -14.95 8.80 4.04
C ALA A 132 -13.46 8.91 4.40
N LEU A 133 -13.07 10.01 5.08
CA LEU A 133 -11.70 10.18 5.58
C LEU A 133 -11.24 9.03 6.49
N GLY A 134 -12.13 8.50 7.35
CA GLY A 134 -11.82 7.35 8.20
C GLY A 134 -11.49 6.08 7.40
N THR A 135 -12.16 5.87 6.26
CA THR A 135 -11.82 4.76 5.35
C THR A 135 -10.46 4.99 4.69
N LEU A 136 -10.16 6.24 4.30
CA LEU A 136 -8.85 6.57 3.76
C LEU A 136 -7.73 6.40 4.80
N ASP A 137 -7.98 6.79 6.07
CA ASP A 137 -7.04 6.50 7.16
C ASP A 137 -6.75 5.00 7.28
N SER A 138 -7.78 4.14 7.17
CA SER A 138 -7.62 2.69 7.19
C SER A 138 -6.77 2.18 6.01
N ILE A 139 -6.96 2.72 4.82
CA ILE A 139 -6.15 2.41 3.64
C ILE A 139 -4.70 2.85 3.84
N HIS A 140 -4.48 4.06 4.38
CA HIS A 140 -3.14 4.56 4.68
C HIS A 140 -2.42 3.70 5.72
N CYS A 141 -3.14 3.24 6.77
CA CYS A 141 -2.62 2.31 7.79
C CYS A 141 -2.15 0.97 7.21
N LEU A 142 -2.57 0.62 5.99
CA LEU A 142 -2.08 -0.56 5.27
C LEU A 142 -0.95 -0.24 4.30
N LEU A 143 -1.09 0.85 3.53
CA LEU A 143 -0.10 1.23 2.52
C LEU A 143 1.21 1.73 3.13
N HIS A 144 1.15 2.55 4.18
CA HIS A 144 2.34 3.10 4.82
C HIS A 144 3.29 2.00 5.34
N PRO A 145 2.85 1.01 6.15
CA PRO A 145 3.73 -0.06 6.60
C PRO A 145 4.12 -1.04 5.48
N THR A 146 3.33 -1.16 4.41
CA THR A 146 3.72 -1.92 3.22
C THR A 146 4.93 -1.28 2.53
N PHE A 147 4.90 0.03 2.31
CA PHE A 147 6.05 0.77 1.78
C PHE A 147 7.22 0.79 2.77
N GLU A 148 6.94 0.83 4.08
CA GLU A 148 8.00 0.76 5.10
C GLU A 148 8.72 -0.58 5.08
N LEU A 149 8.00 -1.69 4.86
CA LEU A 149 8.63 -2.99 4.65
C LEU A 149 9.52 -2.97 3.40
N ALA A 150 9.05 -2.36 2.32
CA ALA A 150 9.85 -2.24 1.10
C ALA A 150 11.14 -1.40 1.30
N VAL A 151 11.11 -0.41 2.20
CA VAL A 151 12.32 0.33 2.58
C VAL A 151 13.27 -0.55 3.41
N ARG A 152 12.75 -1.31 4.38
CA ARG A 152 13.55 -2.21 5.23
C ARG A 152 14.15 -3.39 4.46
N ASP A 153 13.47 -3.83 3.41
CA ASP A 153 13.93 -4.90 2.52
C ASP A 153 14.80 -4.33 1.36
N ASP A 154 15.24 -3.08 1.44
CA ASP A 154 16.09 -2.39 0.45
C ASP A 154 15.52 -2.41 -0.98
N ILE A 155 14.18 -2.51 -1.12
CA ILE A 155 13.50 -2.47 -2.41
C ILE A 155 13.33 -1.03 -2.91
N ILE A 156 13.07 -0.09 -1.99
CA ILE A 156 12.96 1.35 -2.25
C ILE A 156 13.72 2.16 -1.21
N ARG A 157 14.21 3.33 -1.58
CA ARG A 157 15.03 4.19 -0.69
C ARG A 157 14.23 4.91 0.39
N LYS A 158 13.01 5.30 0.08
CA LYS A 158 12.15 6.13 0.94
C LYS A 158 10.71 5.68 0.81
N ASN A 159 9.98 5.79 1.89
CA ASN A 159 8.54 5.50 1.92
C ASN A 159 7.75 6.64 1.27
N PRO A 160 7.10 6.41 0.10
CA PRO A 160 6.36 7.45 -0.62
C PRO A 160 5.05 7.84 0.07
N ALA A 161 4.56 7.06 1.03
CA ALA A 161 3.34 7.38 1.78
C ALA A 161 3.59 8.31 2.98
N THR A 162 4.86 8.56 3.35
CA THR A 162 5.20 9.40 4.49
C THR A 162 4.71 10.84 4.28
N GLY A 163 3.85 11.33 5.17
CA GLY A 163 3.27 12.67 5.10
C GLY A 163 2.09 12.84 4.13
N ALA A 164 1.76 11.83 3.31
CA ALA A 164 0.71 11.93 2.30
C ALA A 164 -0.68 12.24 2.92
N MET A 165 -1.03 11.63 4.05
CA MET A 165 -2.29 11.93 4.75
C MET A 165 -2.40 13.37 5.23
N LYS A 166 -1.30 13.95 5.74
CA LYS A 166 -1.27 15.35 6.17
C LYS A 166 -1.60 16.31 5.02
N GLU A 167 -0.99 16.05 3.86
CA GLU A 167 -1.22 16.84 2.64
C GLU A 167 -2.67 16.70 2.14
N VAL A 168 -3.20 15.48 2.14
CA VAL A 168 -4.58 15.20 1.70
C VAL A 168 -5.60 15.82 2.65
N ASN A 169 -5.41 15.72 3.96
CA ASN A 169 -6.29 16.35 4.94
C ASN A 169 -6.36 17.88 4.74
N ARG A 170 -5.21 18.51 4.45
CA ARG A 170 -5.15 19.95 4.16
C ARG A 170 -5.92 20.31 2.88
N LYS A 171 -5.83 19.46 1.82
CA LYS A 171 -6.44 19.73 0.51
C LYS A 171 -7.91 19.34 0.42
N SER A 172 -8.36 18.38 1.23
CA SER A 172 -9.70 17.82 1.09
C SER A 172 -10.80 18.71 1.63
N GLY A 173 -10.50 19.57 2.61
CA GLY A 173 -11.50 20.37 3.32
C GLY A 173 -12.58 19.54 4.05
N LYS A 174 -12.51 18.21 3.98
CA LYS A 174 -13.45 17.31 4.66
C LYS A 174 -13.08 17.20 6.15
N ASN A 175 -14.07 17.43 7.00
CA ASN A 175 -13.92 17.17 8.44
C ASN A 175 -14.24 15.71 8.75
N ARG A 176 -13.58 15.15 9.76
CA ARG A 176 -13.97 13.86 10.33
C ARG A 176 -15.34 14.04 10.97
N GLY A 177 -16.29 13.15 10.65
CA GLY A 177 -17.59 13.16 11.28
C GLY A 177 -17.45 13.05 12.80
N ILE A 178 -18.05 14.00 13.51
CA ILE A 178 -18.14 13.96 14.97
C ILE A 178 -19.22 12.95 15.32
N ARG A 179 -18.88 11.96 16.14
CA ARG A 179 -19.86 11.01 16.69
C ARG A 179 -20.42 11.61 17.97
N HIS A 180 -21.73 11.72 18.03
CA HIS A 180 -22.44 12.15 19.24
C HIS A 180 -23.05 10.95 19.94
N ALA A 181 -23.07 10.96 21.25
CA ALA A 181 -23.86 10.02 22.03
C ALA A 181 -25.35 10.35 21.85
N LEU A 182 -26.21 9.36 22.02
CA LEU A 182 -27.65 9.57 22.03
C LEU A 182 -28.02 10.48 23.23
N THR A 183 -28.90 11.44 23.00
CA THR A 183 -29.55 12.16 24.12
C THR A 183 -30.51 11.21 24.85
N ILE A 184 -30.89 11.55 26.08
CA ILE A 184 -31.86 10.75 26.85
C ILE A 184 -33.19 10.61 26.12
N GLU A 185 -33.63 11.67 25.44
CA GLU A 185 -34.86 11.66 24.65
C GLU A 185 -34.76 10.72 23.45
N GLN A 186 -33.65 10.78 22.71
CA GLN A 186 -33.38 9.88 21.59
C GLN A 186 -33.26 8.42 22.05
N GLN A 187 -32.63 8.17 23.19
CA GLN A 187 -32.55 6.84 23.77
C GLN A 187 -33.95 6.30 24.13
N ARG A 188 -34.79 7.11 24.77
CA ARG A 188 -36.18 6.73 25.12
C ARG A 188 -37.01 6.44 23.86
N ALA A 189 -36.93 7.31 22.86
CA ALA A 189 -37.63 7.13 21.59
C ALA A 189 -37.21 5.85 20.89
N PHE A 190 -35.90 5.56 20.83
CA PHE A 190 -35.33 4.35 20.27
C PHE A 190 -35.82 3.09 21.00
N MET A 191 -35.77 3.08 22.34
CA MET A 191 -36.21 1.94 23.14
C MET A 191 -37.73 1.68 23.03
N ASN A 192 -38.53 2.73 22.98
CA ASN A 192 -39.98 2.62 22.75
C ASN A 192 -40.28 2.07 21.34
N TYR A 193 -39.55 2.52 20.32
CA TYR A 193 -39.69 2.00 18.97
C TYR A 193 -39.40 0.50 18.89
N ILE A 194 -38.30 0.05 19.50
CA ILE A 194 -37.94 -1.38 19.51
C ILE A 194 -38.98 -2.19 20.29
N ALA A 195 -39.41 -1.75 21.45
CA ALA A 195 -40.36 -2.47 22.30
C ALA A 195 -41.71 -2.71 21.60
N ASN A 196 -42.16 -1.75 20.77
CA ASN A 196 -43.43 -1.80 20.07
C ASN A 196 -43.34 -2.30 18.63
N SER A 197 -42.15 -2.59 18.12
CA SER A 197 -41.93 -3.07 16.74
C SER A 197 -42.19 -4.58 16.64
N PRO A 198 -43.09 -5.05 15.75
CA PRO A 198 -43.27 -6.47 15.52
C PRO A 198 -42.07 -7.19 14.94
N VAL A 199 -41.14 -6.41 14.33
CA VAL A 199 -39.94 -6.92 13.68
C VAL A 199 -38.75 -6.90 14.63
N TYR A 200 -38.61 -5.86 15.46
CA TYR A 200 -37.39 -5.61 16.23
C TYR A 200 -37.52 -5.85 17.73
N TYR A 201 -38.70 -6.19 18.26
CA TYR A 201 -38.95 -6.37 19.70
C TYR A 201 -37.99 -7.38 20.36
N HIS A 202 -37.56 -8.42 19.63
CA HIS A 202 -36.65 -9.45 20.15
C HIS A 202 -35.23 -8.89 20.44
N TRP A 203 -34.89 -7.74 19.92
CA TRP A 203 -33.60 -7.07 20.24
C TRP A 203 -33.69 -6.16 21.47
N TRP A 204 -34.90 -5.93 22.00
CA TRP A 204 -35.12 -5.05 23.14
C TRP A 204 -34.27 -5.44 24.38
N PRO A 205 -34.18 -6.73 24.82
CA PRO A 205 -33.33 -7.12 25.94
C PRO A 205 -31.86 -6.80 25.74
N LEU A 206 -31.34 -7.04 24.52
CA LEU A 206 -29.93 -6.78 24.18
C LEU A 206 -29.62 -5.27 24.28
N PHE A 207 -30.45 -4.41 23.69
CA PHE A 207 -30.23 -2.98 23.75
C PHE A 207 -30.44 -2.41 25.17
N THR A 208 -31.35 -2.95 25.94
CA THR A 208 -31.51 -2.61 27.36
C THR A 208 -30.22 -2.90 28.14
N PHE A 209 -29.67 -4.08 27.93
CA PHE A 209 -28.40 -4.49 28.55
C PHE A 209 -27.24 -3.57 28.13
N LEU A 210 -27.08 -3.35 26.82
CA LEU A 210 -26.00 -2.51 26.30
C LEU A 210 -26.06 -1.06 26.79
N LEU A 211 -27.28 -0.46 26.82
CA LEU A 211 -27.48 0.91 27.29
C LEU A 211 -27.33 1.03 28.83
N GLY A 212 -27.76 -0.01 29.57
CA GLY A 212 -27.64 -0.02 31.03
C GLY A 212 -26.24 -0.28 31.55
N THR A 213 -25.43 -1.07 30.82
CA THR A 213 -24.08 -1.45 31.27
C THR A 213 -22.97 -0.67 30.57
N GLY A 214 -23.22 -0.12 29.38
CA GLY A 214 -22.18 0.50 28.55
C GLY A 214 -21.20 -0.51 27.92
N CYS A 215 -21.47 -1.82 28.01
CA CYS A 215 -20.62 -2.84 27.41
C CYS A 215 -20.58 -2.74 25.89
N ARG A 216 -19.43 -3.10 25.28
CA ARG A 216 -19.35 -3.29 23.83
C ARG A 216 -20.11 -4.54 23.42
N ILE A 217 -20.67 -4.55 22.23
CA ILE A 217 -21.42 -5.71 21.71
C ILE A 217 -20.60 -7.02 21.77
N GLY A 218 -19.31 -7.00 21.50
CA GLY A 218 -18.44 -8.16 21.59
C GLY A 218 -18.25 -8.66 23.04
N GLU A 219 -18.27 -7.77 24.02
CA GLU A 219 -18.21 -8.10 25.45
C GLU A 219 -19.53 -8.71 25.91
N ALA A 220 -20.65 -8.13 25.45
CA ALA A 220 -21.98 -8.68 25.75
C ALA A 220 -22.19 -10.10 25.22
N ILE A 221 -21.75 -10.38 23.97
CA ILE A 221 -21.85 -11.70 23.34
C ILE A 221 -20.93 -12.73 24.03
N ALA A 222 -19.84 -12.29 24.64
CA ALA A 222 -18.88 -13.17 25.32
C ALA A 222 -19.31 -13.56 26.76
N LEU A 223 -20.40 -12.99 27.29
CA LEU A 223 -20.91 -13.32 28.62
C LEU A 223 -21.41 -14.76 28.68
N ARG A 224 -21.13 -15.42 29.80
CA ARG A 224 -21.59 -16.77 30.14
C ARG A 224 -22.37 -16.72 31.42
N TRP A 225 -23.13 -17.79 31.70
CA TRP A 225 -23.98 -17.94 32.89
C TRP A 225 -23.32 -18.76 33.99
N ASP A 226 -22.00 -18.82 34.03
CA ASP A 226 -21.22 -19.57 35.03
C ASP A 226 -20.92 -18.73 36.25
#